data_b02f78f83fd5d02000441f80fa49d7bd
#
_entry.id   b02f78f83fd5d02000441f80fa49d7bd
#
_cell.length_a   1.000
_cell.length_b   1.000
_cell.length_c   1.000
_cell.angle_alpha   90.00
_cell.angle_beta   90.00
_cell.angle_gamma   90.00
#
_symmetry.space_group_name_H-M   'P 1'
#
loop_
_entity.id
_entity.type
_entity.pdbx_description
1 polymer ?
#
loop_
_entity_poly.entity_id
_entity_poly.type
_entity_poly.pdbx_seq_one_letter_code
_entity_poly.pdbx_strand_id
1 'polypeptide(L)'
;MDLQGKKVLVFGAGISGIGSCGLLEKEGAEVILYDGNDKKDAEAMKAQLGGGSKVRVVLGAFPEEEMESLDLVVMSPGVPTDLPVVLAMKEKGIPVWGEIELAYVCGKGDVLGITGTNGKTTTTSLLGEIMKNARDSVFVVGNIGTPYTNAAADTREDSVIVAELSSFQLESIHTFHPKVSAVLNITPDHLNRHHTMEAYIRAKMNIAKNQTPEDICVLNYEDEETRKMADEFQASVLFFSSKHKLEQGIYLDGEDIVYKPEKEKEGTVICKTGELQILGVHNYENVMAAVAMAAAYGVDLDVIRKSVLAFKGVEHRIEYVAEKNGVVYYNDSKGTNPDAAIKGIQAMNRPTILIGGGYDKQSDFHEWIQSFDGKVRYLVLIGATKEQIQREAAECGFHDCILKDTFEEALDTCVELARPGDAVLLSPACASWGMFPNYEVRGEEFKKYVNAL
;
A
#
# COMPACT_ATOMS: atom_id res chain seq x y z
N MET A 1 19.55 18.33 10.41
CA MET A 1 20.72 18.81 9.61
C MET A 1 20.29 20.03 8.84
N ASP A 2 21.05 21.12 8.84
CA ASP A 2 20.78 22.24 7.94
C ASP A 2 21.26 21.88 6.53
N LEU A 3 20.38 21.98 5.55
CA LEU A 3 20.65 21.60 4.15
C LEU A 3 21.08 22.80 3.28
N GLN A 4 20.99 24.03 3.79
CA GLN A 4 21.36 25.24 3.06
C GLN A 4 22.83 25.21 2.58
N GLY A 5 23.04 25.29 1.28
CA GLY A 5 24.33 25.24 0.65
C GLY A 5 25.06 23.89 0.68
N LYS A 6 24.41 22.84 1.15
CA LYS A 6 24.94 21.46 1.13
C LYS A 6 24.90 20.87 -0.26
N LYS A 7 25.93 20.13 -0.64
CA LYS A 7 26.00 19.40 -1.91
C LYS A 7 25.43 18.01 -1.74
N VAL A 8 24.26 17.78 -2.31
CA VAL A 8 23.46 16.55 -2.08
C VAL A 8 23.31 15.78 -3.38
N LEU A 9 23.67 14.49 -3.35
CA LEU A 9 23.41 13.53 -4.42
C LEU A 9 22.06 12.85 -4.20
N VAL A 10 21.14 12.97 -5.15
CA VAL A 10 19.92 12.16 -5.20
C VAL A 10 20.17 11.00 -6.14
N PHE A 11 20.16 9.77 -5.61
CA PHE A 11 20.41 8.56 -6.39
C PHE A 11 19.12 7.87 -6.78
N GLY A 12 18.86 7.79 -8.07
CA GLY A 12 17.67 7.23 -8.70
C GLY A 12 16.68 8.30 -9.15
N ALA A 13 16.47 8.38 -10.46
CA ALA A 13 15.62 9.38 -11.11
C ALA A 13 14.20 8.86 -11.37
N GLY A 14 13.60 8.20 -10.37
CA GLY A 14 12.17 7.87 -10.32
C GLY A 14 11.38 9.01 -9.66
N ILE A 15 10.07 8.77 -9.45
CA ILE A 15 9.14 9.75 -8.85
C ILE A 15 9.65 10.26 -7.49
N SER A 16 10.13 9.36 -6.61
CA SER A 16 10.70 9.74 -5.30
C SER A 16 11.98 10.59 -5.43
N GLY A 17 12.84 10.24 -6.41
CA GLY A 17 14.06 11.01 -6.65
C GLY A 17 13.78 12.43 -7.15
N ILE A 18 12.86 12.58 -8.09
CA ILE A 18 12.40 13.89 -8.58
C ILE A 18 11.80 14.71 -7.42
N GLY A 19 10.95 14.08 -6.58
CA GLY A 19 10.38 14.73 -5.40
C GLY A 19 11.45 15.16 -4.39
N SER A 20 12.49 14.33 -4.18
CA SER A 20 13.63 14.66 -3.30
C SER A 20 14.42 15.85 -3.83
N CYS A 21 14.65 15.92 -5.14
CA CYS A 21 15.31 17.08 -5.76
C CYS A 21 14.53 18.38 -5.50
N GLY A 22 13.21 18.35 -5.73
CA GLY A 22 12.37 19.54 -5.51
C GLY A 22 12.36 20.01 -4.06
N LEU A 23 12.34 19.07 -3.09
CA LEU A 23 12.43 19.40 -1.67
C LEU A 23 13.80 19.99 -1.32
N LEU A 24 14.88 19.37 -1.75
CA LEU A 24 16.26 19.84 -1.51
C LEU A 24 16.54 21.22 -2.11
N GLU A 25 16.00 21.52 -3.30
CA GLU A 25 16.11 22.87 -3.88
C GLU A 25 15.37 23.91 -3.04
N LYS A 26 14.19 23.58 -2.48
CA LYS A 26 13.45 24.47 -1.55
C LYS A 26 14.24 24.73 -0.27
N GLU A 27 14.97 23.71 0.22
CA GLU A 27 15.85 23.82 1.39
C GLU A 27 17.21 24.50 1.07
N GLY A 28 17.43 24.92 -0.18
CA GLY A 28 18.62 25.67 -0.60
C GLY A 28 19.88 24.82 -0.78
N ALA A 29 19.75 23.52 -1.01
CA ALA A 29 20.86 22.63 -1.31
C ALA A 29 21.33 22.75 -2.76
N GLU A 30 22.61 22.41 -3.02
CA GLU A 30 23.14 22.15 -4.36
C GLU A 30 22.88 20.68 -4.71
N VAL A 31 22.01 20.43 -5.70
CA VAL A 31 21.48 19.08 -5.97
C VAL A 31 22.05 18.48 -7.23
N ILE A 32 22.51 17.23 -7.13
CA ILE A 32 22.89 16.38 -8.25
C ILE A 32 21.90 15.21 -8.30
N LEU A 33 21.16 15.08 -9.40
CA LEU A 33 20.33 13.92 -9.68
C LEU A 33 21.14 12.90 -10.47
N TYR A 34 21.36 11.75 -9.89
CA TYR A 34 22.14 10.66 -10.49
C TYR A 34 21.29 9.43 -10.77
N ASP A 35 21.49 8.84 -11.96
CA ASP A 35 20.94 7.54 -12.31
C ASP A 35 21.98 6.70 -13.08
N GLY A 36 22.18 5.46 -12.65
CA GLY A 36 23.16 4.56 -13.27
C GLY A 36 22.78 4.10 -14.69
N ASN A 37 21.54 4.37 -15.15
CA ASN A 37 21.09 4.04 -16.50
C ASN A 37 21.41 5.19 -17.48
N ASP A 38 22.44 5.03 -18.28
CA ASP A 38 22.88 6.01 -19.30
C ASP A 38 21.94 6.16 -20.50
N LYS A 39 20.95 5.23 -20.63
CA LYS A 39 19.93 5.28 -21.69
C LYS A 39 18.75 6.19 -21.37
N LYS A 40 18.66 6.70 -20.15
CA LYS A 40 17.61 7.64 -19.77
C LYS A 40 17.81 9.00 -20.46
N ASP A 41 16.70 9.72 -20.67
CA ASP A 41 16.69 11.05 -21.26
C ASP A 41 16.85 12.12 -20.18
N ALA A 42 18.02 12.76 -20.14
CA ALA A 42 18.33 13.82 -19.18
C ALA A 42 17.44 15.06 -19.34
N GLU A 43 17.05 15.42 -20.58
CA GLU A 43 16.18 16.56 -20.83
C GLU A 43 14.73 16.29 -20.37
N ALA A 44 14.23 15.07 -20.58
CA ALA A 44 12.94 14.66 -20.03
C ALA A 44 12.91 14.69 -18.49
N MET A 45 14.03 14.34 -17.83
CA MET A 45 14.16 14.45 -16.38
C MET A 45 14.16 15.89 -15.90
N LYS A 46 14.92 16.76 -16.57
CA LYS A 46 14.94 18.21 -16.29
C LYS A 46 13.56 18.85 -16.47
N ALA A 47 12.80 18.39 -17.47
CA ALA A 47 11.44 18.85 -17.67
C ALA A 47 10.52 18.50 -16.50
N GLN A 48 10.71 17.33 -15.87
CA GLN A 48 9.96 16.90 -14.68
C GLN A 48 10.33 17.71 -13.41
N LEU A 49 11.54 18.20 -13.31
CA LEU A 49 11.99 19.08 -12.22
C LEU A 49 11.40 20.49 -12.28
N GLY A 50 10.85 20.87 -13.44
CA GLY A 50 10.24 22.19 -13.67
C GLY A 50 11.20 23.22 -14.24
N GLY A 51 10.62 24.23 -14.93
CA GLY A 51 11.39 25.31 -15.55
C GLY A 51 12.03 26.21 -14.49
N GLY A 52 13.36 26.22 -14.45
CA GLY A 52 14.14 27.02 -13.50
C GLY A 52 14.88 26.20 -12.45
N SER A 53 14.70 24.87 -12.39
CA SER A 53 15.50 23.99 -11.54
C SER A 53 16.99 24.08 -11.89
N LYS A 54 17.82 24.14 -10.85
CA LYS A 54 19.30 24.18 -10.94
C LYS A 54 19.91 22.79 -10.76
N VAL A 55 19.10 21.75 -10.64
CA VAL A 55 19.57 20.37 -10.46
C VAL A 55 20.44 19.94 -11.64
N ARG A 56 21.64 19.48 -11.33
CA ARG A 56 22.55 18.89 -12.32
C ARG A 56 22.22 17.40 -12.47
N VAL A 57 21.94 16.95 -13.69
CA VAL A 57 21.65 15.53 -13.99
C VAL A 57 22.93 14.83 -14.44
N VAL A 58 23.23 13.67 -13.84
CA VAL A 58 24.34 12.77 -14.18
C VAL A 58 23.80 11.38 -14.47
N LEU A 59 24.13 10.81 -15.62
CA LEU A 59 23.72 9.49 -16.06
C LEU A 59 24.90 8.56 -16.29
N GLY A 60 24.73 7.27 -16.03
CA GLY A 60 25.77 6.27 -16.24
C GLY A 60 26.75 6.18 -15.07
N ALA A 61 28.04 6.34 -15.31
CA ALA A 61 29.06 6.28 -14.26
C ALA A 61 29.11 7.59 -13.45
N PHE A 62 29.08 7.47 -12.11
CA PHE A 62 29.28 8.64 -11.25
C PHE A 62 30.78 8.93 -11.10
N PRO A 63 31.26 10.18 -11.30
CA PRO A 63 32.68 10.53 -11.17
C PRO A 63 33.16 10.37 -9.71
N GLU A 64 34.19 9.52 -9.49
CA GLU A 64 34.70 9.24 -8.13
C GLU A 64 35.25 10.49 -7.44
N GLU A 65 35.88 11.38 -8.19
CA GLU A 65 36.42 12.67 -7.72
C GLU A 65 35.33 13.60 -7.15
N GLU A 66 34.09 13.45 -7.57
CA GLU A 66 32.97 14.24 -7.03
C GLU A 66 32.45 13.70 -5.69
N MET A 67 32.69 12.43 -5.37
CA MET A 67 32.22 11.85 -4.13
C MET A 67 32.75 12.59 -2.90
N GLU A 68 34.01 13.03 -2.93
CA GLU A 68 34.65 13.72 -1.79
C GLU A 68 34.02 15.09 -1.47
N SER A 69 33.30 15.65 -2.42
CA SER A 69 32.61 16.92 -2.24
C SER A 69 31.16 16.80 -1.77
N LEU A 70 30.63 15.59 -1.62
CA LEU A 70 29.26 15.37 -1.20
C LEU A 70 29.10 15.47 0.31
N ASP A 71 28.10 16.22 0.75
CA ASP A 71 27.69 16.30 2.15
C ASP A 71 26.66 15.23 2.53
N LEU A 72 25.86 14.77 1.55
CA LEU A 72 24.76 13.83 1.79
C LEU A 72 24.42 13.09 0.48
N VAL A 73 23.99 11.83 0.62
CA VAL A 73 23.35 11.05 -0.44
C VAL A 73 21.91 10.74 -0.04
N VAL A 74 20.95 11.00 -0.91
CA VAL A 74 19.54 10.62 -0.74
C VAL A 74 19.20 9.54 -1.73
N MET A 75 18.79 8.37 -1.22
CA MET A 75 18.49 7.18 -2.00
C MET A 75 16.99 7.09 -2.36
N SER A 76 16.69 6.88 -3.64
CA SER A 76 15.36 6.41 -4.03
C SER A 76 15.16 4.96 -3.60
N PRO A 77 13.94 4.53 -3.18
CA PRO A 77 13.69 3.19 -2.65
C PRO A 77 14.07 2.04 -3.60
N GLY A 78 13.97 2.29 -4.91
CA GLY A 78 14.32 1.30 -5.94
C GLY A 78 15.83 1.06 -6.11
N VAL A 79 16.69 1.90 -5.54
CA VAL A 79 18.14 1.77 -5.64
C VAL A 79 18.66 0.89 -4.51
N PRO A 80 19.38 -0.21 -4.80
CA PRO A 80 19.95 -1.07 -3.76
C PRO A 80 21.00 -0.35 -2.90
N THR A 81 20.93 -0.54 -1.59
CA THR A 81 21.83 0.11 -0.62
C THR A 81 23.18 -0.60 -0.51
N ASP A 82 23.34 -1.76 -1.17
CA ASP A 82 24.55 -2.59 -1.24
C ASP A 82 25.31 -2.46 -2.56
N LEU A 83 24.92 -1.52 -3.44
CA LEU A 83 25.67 -1.23 -4.65
C LEU A 83 27.10 -0.78 -4.33
N PRO A 84 28.12 -1.21 -5.09
CA PRO A 84 29.52 -0.83 -4.83
C PRO A 84 29.73 0.68 -4.68
N VAL A 85 29.07 1.49 -5.48
CA VAL A 85 29.14 2.97 -5.41
C VAL A 85 28.56 3.52 -4.11
N VAL A 86 27.48 2.91 -3.59
CA VAL A 86 26.84 3.31 -2.31
C VAL A 86 27.73 2.89 -1.14
N LEU A 87 28.33 1.69 -1.19
CA LEU A 87 29.26 1.22 -0.18
C LEU A 87 30.51 2.11 -0.13
N ALA A 88 31.07 2.50 -1.28
CA ALA A 88 32.20 3.41 -1.35
C ALA A 88 31.88 4.79 -0.73
N MET A 89 30.66 5.32 -0.94
CA MET A 89 30.19 6.56 -0.31
C MET A 89 30.12 6.42 1.23
N LYS A 90 29.58 5.30 1.71
CA LYS A 90 29.51 4.99 3.17
C LYS A 90 30.92 4.87 3.77
N GLU A 91 31.86 4.18 3.09
CA GLU A 91 33.25 4.02 3.54
C GLU A 91 33.98 5.38 3.64
N LYS A 92 33.65 6.34 2.78
CA LYS A 92 34.14 7.72 2.87
C LYS A 92 33.46 8.55 3.96
N GLY A 93 32.51 7.95 4.73
CA GLY A 93 31.78 8.62 5.82
C GLY A 93 30.70 9.58 5.35
N ILE A 94 30.28 9.51 4.09
CA ILE A 94 29.18 10.34 3.57
C ILE A 94 27.85 9.79 4.11
N PRO A 95 27.02 10.59 4.77
CA PRO A 95 25.69 10.16 5.22
C PRO A 95 24.83 9.70 4.05
N VAL A 96 24.12 8.57 4.22
CA VAL A 96 23.21 8.01 3.22
C VAL A 96 21.82 7.92 3.82
N TRP A 97 20.91 8.76 3.38
CA TRP A 97 19.51 8.81 3.78
C TRP A 97 18.60 8.19 2.73
N GLY A 98 17.42 7.73 3.15
CA GLY A 98 16.31 7.49 2.25
C GLY A 98 15.47 8.74 2.03
N GLU A 99 14.57 8.69 1.07
CA GLU A 99 13.64 9.80 0.79
C GLU A 99 12.69 10.06 1.97
N ILE A 100 12.37 9.02 2.75
CA ILE A 100 11.54 9.14 3.97
C ILE A 100 12.28 9.92 5.06
N GLU A 101 13.56 9.64 5.26
CA GLU A 101 14.39 10.39 6.22
C GLU A 101 14.47 11.86 5.84
N LEU A 102 14.75 12.13 4.55
CA LEU A 102 14.79 13.50 4.05
C LEU A 102 13.47 14.24 4.30
N ALA A 103 12.36 13.62 3.93
CA ALA A 103 11.03 14.22 4.09
C ALA A 103 10.68 14.45 5.57
N TYR A 104 11.04 13.53 6.45
CA TYR A 104 10.83 13.65 7.90
C TYR A 104 11.64 14.79 8.51
N VAL A 105 12.90 14.94 8.11
CA VAL A 105 13.79 16.02 8.62
C VAL A 105 13.34 17.40 8.14
N CYS A 106 12.82 17.51 6.91
CA CYS A 106 12.33 18.78 6.35
C CYS A 106 10.88 19.08 6.71
N GLY A 107 10.08 18.04 7.04
CA GLY A 107 8.67 18.16 7.38
C GLY A 107 8.43 18.52 8.85
N LYS A 108 7.17 18.74 9.17
CA LYS A 108 6.66 19.05 10.50
C LYS A 108 5.43 18.23 10.84
N GLY A 109 5.08 18.17 12.14
CA GLY A 109 3.90 17.46 12.62
C GLY A 109 4.19 16.00 12.99
N ASP A 110 3.14 15.27 13.35
CA ASP A 110 3.23 13.89 13.82
C ASP A 110 3.10 12.89 12.67
N VAL A 111 3.93 11.86 12.68
CA VAL A 111 3.88 10.78 11.69
C VAL A 111 3.19 9.55 12.27
N LEU A 112 2.23 8.99 11.52
CA LEU A 112 1.62 7.68 11.74
C LEU A 112 2.10 6.75 10.64
N GLY A 113 3.01 5.81 10.97
CA GLY A 113 3.69 4.97 9.99
C GLY A 113 3.08 3.58 9.87
N ILE A 114 2.86 3.07 8.66
CA ILE A 114 2.31 1.74 8.42
C ILE A 114 3.24 0.94 7.52
N THR A 115 3.63 -0.27 7.98
CA THR A 115 4.34 -1.25 7.16
C THR A 115 3.72 -2.65 7.31
N GLY A 116 4.24 -3.61 6.59
CA GLY A 116 3.82 -5.01 6.55
C GLY A 116 4.04 -5.59 5.16
N THR A 117 3.82 -6.87 4.98
CA THR A 117 3.85 -7.47 3.64
C THR A 117 2.58 -7.09 2.89
N ASN A 118 1.42 -7.32 3.50
CA ASN A 118 0.10 -7.10 2.91
C ASN A 118 -0.73 -6.11 3.76
N GLY A 119 -1.79 -5.51 3.17
CA GLY A 119 -2.75 -4.68 3.88
C GLY A 119 -2.35 -3.20 4.04
N LYS A 120 -1.09 -2.84 3.79
CA LYS A 120 -0.59 -1.46 3.96
C LYS A 120 -1.49 -0.40 3.35
N THR A 121 -1.79 -0.53 2.07
CA THR A 121 -2.57 0.46 1.31
C THR A 121 -3.98 0.65 1.88
N THR A 122 -4.65 -0.45 2.23
CA THR A 122 -6.01 -0.39 2.81
C THR A 122 -5.98 0.28 4.18
N THR A 123 -5.05 -0.14 5.05
CA THR A 123 -4.89 0.44 6.39
C THR A 123 -4.52 1.92 6.33
N THR A 124 -3.58 2.30 5.46
CA THR A 124 -3.14 3.68 5.28
C THR A 124 -4.27 4.57 4.75
N SER A 125 -5.04 4.08 3.77
CA SER A 125 -6.17 4.83 3.21
C SER A 125 -7.27 5.02 4.26
N LEU A 126 -7.66 3.96 4.98
CA LEU A 126 -8.66 4.07 6.04
C LEU A 126 -8.20 5.00 7.17
N LEU A 127 -6.96 4.83 7.65
CA LEU A 127 -6.41 5.72 8.68
C LEU A 127 -6.37 7.17 8.19
N GLY A 128 -6.00 7.39 6.93
CA GLY A 128 -6.05 8.71 6.29
C GLY A 128 -7.44 9.33 6.32
N GLU A 129 -8.49 8.56 6.00
CA GLU A 129 -9.88 9.03 6.06
C GLU A 129 -10.33 9.33 7.51
N ILE A 130 -9.98 8.47 8.48
CA ILE A 130 -10.25 8.72 9.90
C ILE A 130 -9.59 10.03 10.33
N MET A 131 -8.31 10.22 9.97
CA MET A 131 -7.56 11.42 10.37
C MET A 131 -8.11 12.69 9.72
N LYS A 132 -8.50 12.66 8.44
CA LYS A 132 -9.15 13.80 7.74
C LYS A 132 -10.47 14.21 8.40
N ASN A 133 -11.22 13.25 8.96
CA ASN A 133 -12.44 13.54 9.70
C ASN A 133 -12.19 14.06 11.12
N ALA A 134 -10.96 13.93 11.62
CA ALA A 134 -10.56 14.29 12.99
C ALA A 134 -9.63 15.52 13.08
N ARG A 135 -8.94 15.90 12.00
CA ARG A 135 -7.89 16.92 11.98
C ARG A 135 -7.95 17.76 10.70
N ASP A 136 -7.54 19.01 10.78
CA ASP A 136 -7.61 19.97 9.66
C ASP A 136 -6.46 19.82 8.65
N SER A 137 -5.31 19.30 9.08
CA SER A 137 -4.12 19.15 8.24
C SER A 137 -3.65 17.70 8.22
N VAL A 138 -3.98 16.98 7.15
CA VAL A 138 -3.66 15.55 7.03
C VAL A 138 -3.05 15.27 5.65
N PHE A 139 -1.92 14.60 5.65
CA PHE A 139 -1.22 14.16 4.45
C PHE A 139 -1.12 12.64 4.43
N VAL A 140 -1.59 12.03 3.34
CA VAL A 140 -1.44 10.58 3.10
C VAL A 140 -0.35 10.40 2.05
N VAL A 141 0.75 9.75 2.43
CA VAL A 141 2.01 9.80 1.66
C VAL A 141 2.77 8.47 1.69
N GLY A 142 3.87 8.41 0.95
CA GLY A 142 4.88 7.35 1.00
C GLY A 142 4.80 6.39 -0.19
N ASN A 143 4.73 5.09 0.06
CA ASN A 143 4.66 4.04 -0.97
C ASN A 143 3.33 4.03 -1.73
N ILE A 144 2.36 4.79 -1.28
CA ILE A 144 1.05 5.02 -1.91
C ILE A 144 0.91 6.50 -2.28
N GLY A 145 0.26 6.76 -3.41
CA GLY A 145 -0.13 8.12 -3.82
C GLY A 145 1.07 9.04 -4.01
N THR A 146 1.16 10.07 -3.20
CA THR A 146 2.19 11.12 -3.29
C THR A 146 3.43 10.76 -2.47
N PRO A 147 4.67 10.85 -3.02
CA PRO A 147 5.89 10.73 -2.23
C PRO A 147 5.90 11.71 -1.04
N TYR A 148 6.40 11.28 0.11
CA TYR A 148 6.42 12.14 1.30
C TYR A 148 7.22 13.43 1.06
N THR A 149 8.31 13.35 0.28
CA THR A 149 9.12 14.52 -0.12
C THR A 149 8.33 15.61 -0.85
N ASN A 150 7.25 15.25 -1.56
CA ASN A 150 6.42 16.25 -2.25
C ASN A 150 5.51 17.02 -1.29
N ALA A 151 5.17 16.42 -0.15
CA ALA A 151 4.27 17.02 0.84
C ALA A 151 5.02 17.71 1.99
N ALA A 152 6.27 17.32 2.25
CA ALA A 152 7.01 17.71 3.45
C ALA A 152 7.08 19.23 3.66
N ALA A 153 7.33 20.01 2.61
CA ALA A 153 7.41 21.47 2.69
C ALA A 153 6.07 22.16 3.02
N ASP A 154 4.95 21.48 2.81
CA ASP A 154 3.60 22.02 3.04
C ASP A 154 3.04 21.62 4.42
N THR A 155 3.77 20.81 5.19
CA THR A 155 3.39 20.35 6.52
C THR A 155 3.63 21.43 7.59
N ARG A 156 2.82 21.39 8.65
CA ARG A 156 2.84 22.32 9.79
C ARG A 156 2.99 21.56 11.10
N GLU A 157 3.25 22.24 12.20
CA GLU A 157 3.38 21.63 13.54
C GLU A 157 2.14 20.81 13.97
N ASP A 158 0.96 21.20 13.49
CA ASP A 158 -0.32 20.54 13.76
C ASP A 158 -0.73 19.52 12.69
N SER A 159 0.14 19.24 11.70
CA SER A 159 -0.13 18.28 10.64
C SER A 159 -0.02 16.83 11.14
N VAL A 160 -0.84 15.96 10.55
CA VAL A 160 -0.75 14.52 10.72
C VAL A 160 -0.37 13.87 9.39
N ILE A 161 0.73 13.16 9.40
CA ILE A 161 1.27 12.49 8.23
C ILE A 161 1.01 10.99 8.36
N VAL A 162 0.11 10.46 7.54
CA VAL A 162 -0.19 9.02 7.47
C VAL A 162 0.66 8.43 6.35
N ALA A 163 1.70 7.69 6.73
CA ALA A 163 2.73 7.23 5.81
C ALA A 163 2.68 5.71 5.58
N GLU A 164 2.46 5.29 4.33
CA GLU A 164 2.71 3.91 3.90
C GLU A 164 4.20 3.71 3.65
N LEU A 165 4.81 2.74 4.32
CA LEU A 165 6.26 2.51 4.27
C LEU A 165 6.59 1.10 3.79
N SER A 166 7.35 1.00 2.70
CA SER A 166 7.93 -0.26 2.24
C SER A 166 9.17 -0.63 3.05
N SER A 167 9.59 -1.90 2.98
CA SER A 167 10.86 -2.33 3.60
C SER A 167 12.07 -1.59 3.02
N PHE A 168 12.04 -1.26 1.72
CA PHE A 168 13.13 -0.52 1.06
C PHE A 168 13.27 0.91 1.58
N GLN A 169 12.16 1.59 1.83
CA GLN A 169 12.16 2.92 2.43
C GLN A 169 12.68 2.93 3.87
N LEU A 170 12.39 1.86 4.61
CA LEU A 170 12.82 1.71 6.01
C LEU A 170 14.30 1.28 6.18
N GLU A 171 14.98 0.80 5.10
CA GLU A 171 16.41 0.44 5.16
C GLU A 171 17.33 1.62 5.48
N SER A 172 16.94 2.84 5.12
CA SER A 172 17.80 4.03 5.12
C SER A 172 17.22 5.19 5.94
N ILE A 173 16.47 4.86 6.99
CA ILE A 173 16.03 5.82 8.00
C ILE A 173 17.08 5.96 9.11
N HIS A 174 17.18 7.15 9.70
CA HIS A 174 18.12 7.48 10.80
C HIS A 174 17.37 8.04 11.99
N THR A 175 16.71 9.19 11.84
CA THR A 175 15.99 9.91 12.90
C THR A 175 14.47 9.79 12.76
N PHE A 176 13.99 9.19 11.70
CA PHE A 176 12.56 8.97 11.47
C PHE A 176 11.90 8.36 12.70
N HIS A 177 10.90 9.04 13.24
CA HIS A 177 10.27 8.71 14.52
C HIS A 177 8.74 8.90 14.41
N PRO A 178 7.99 7.86 14.08
CA PRO A 178 6.54 7.94 14.07
C PRO A 178 5.97 7.92 15.50
N LYS A 179 4.95 8.74 15.75
CA LYS A 179 4.23 8.79 17.03
C LYS A 179 3.42 7.52 17.28
N VAL A 180 2.83 6.99 16.20
CA VAL A 180 2.19 5.68 16.19
C VAL A 180 2.66 4.93 14.96
N SER A 181 3.06 3.67 15.12
CA SER A 181 3.45 2.80 14.01
C SER A 181 2.61 1.53 13.97
N ALA A 182 2.60 0.84 12.82
CA ALA A 182 2.01 -0.48 12.71
C ALA A 182 2.85 -1.41 11.83
N VAL A 183 2.98 -2.67 12.25
CA VAL A 183 3.45 -3.79 11.40
C VAL A 183 2.32 -4.80 11.26
N LEU A 184 1.73 -4.85 10.07
CA LEU A 184 0.47 -5.58 9.85
C LEU A 184 0.65 -7.09 9.77
N ASN A 185 1.70 -7.55 9.14
CA ASN A 185 2.04 -8.96 8.94
C ASN A 185 3.39 -9.10 8.26
N ILE A 186 3.99 -10.28 8.39
CA ILE A 186 5.25 -10.66 7.75
C ILE A 186 5.08 -11.99 7.04
N THR A 187 5.14 -11.98 5.72
CA THR A 187 5.21 -13.18 4.87
C THR A 187 6.34 -13.03 3.86
N PRO A 188 6.93 -14.11 3.34
CA PRO A 188 8.04 -14.02 2.39
C PRO A 188 7.72 -13.13 1.21
N ASP A 189 8.53 -12.09 1.01
CA ASP A 189 8.44 -11.15 -0.12
C ASP A 189 9.78 -10.46 -0.33
N HIS A 190 10.05 -10.00 -1.54
CA HIS A 190 11.25 -9.23 -1.87
C HIS A 190 12.59 -9.86 -1.46
N LEU A 191 12.68 -11.20 -1.38
CA LEU A 191 13.93 -11.90 -0.99
C LEU A 191 15.04 -11.77 -2.03
N ASN A 192 14.70 -11.45 -3.28
CA ASN A 192 15.67 -11.06 -4.30
C ASN A 192 16.43 -9.76 -3.95
N ARG A 193 15.89 -8.91 -3.08
CA ARG A 193 16.49 -7.67 -2.61
C ARG A 193 17.08 -7.80 -1.20
N HIS A 194 16.35 -8.39 -0.25
CA HIS A 194 16.79 -8.53 1.14
C HIS A 194 17.65 -9.75 1.40
N HIS A 195 17.72 -10.69 0.44
CA HIS A 195 18.47 -11.95 0.46
C HIS A 195 17.97 -12.96 1.51
N THR A 196 17.60 -12.53 2.72
CA THR A 196 17.08 -13.41 3.78
C THR A 196 15.81 -12.85 4.42
N MET A 197 15.03 -13.74 5.06
CA MET A 197 13.86 -13.32 5.84
C MET A 197 14.23 -12.43 7.03
N GLU A 198 15.34 -12.72 7.68
CA GLU A 198 15.84 -11.93 8.82
C GLU A 198 16.13 -10.48 8.39
N ALA A 199 16.78 -10.28 7.24
CA ALA A 199 17.05 -8.94 6.72
C ALA A 199 15.75 -8.21 6.35
N TYR A 200 14.77 -8.92 5.75
CA TYR A 200 13.45 -8.36 5.45
C TYR A 200 12.68 -7.94 6.71
N ILE A 201 12.68 -8.81 7.73
CA ILE A 201 12.06 -8.52 9.03
C ILE A 201 12.73 -7.31 9.69
N ARG A 202 14.07 -7.29 9.77
CA ARG A 202 14.84 -6.17 10.31
C ARG A 202 14.57 -4.85 9.61
N ALA A 203 14.47 -4.87 8.27
CA ALA A 203 14.13 -3.67 7.52
C ALA A 203 12.76 -3.10 7.93
N LYS A 204 11.73 -3.95 8.13
CA LYS A 204 10.41 -3.49 8.59
C LYS A 204 10.40 -3.06 10.05
N MET A 205 11.16 -3.74 10.92
CA MET A 205 11.30 -3.37 12.34
C MET A 205 11.87 -1.96 12.52
N ASN A 206 12.62 -1.45 11.54
CA ASN A 206 13.15 -0.10 11.60
C ASN A 206 12.05 0.97 11.75
N ILE A 207 10.79 0.68 11.42
CA ILE A 207 9.68 1.62 11.62
C ILE A 207 9.55 2.09 13.08
N ALA A 208 9.87 1.21 14.05
CA ALA A 208 9.81 1.49 15.48
C ALA A 208 11.20 1.79 16.11
N LYS A 209 12.27 1.83 15.28
CA LYS A 209 13.67 1.95 15.75
C LYS A 209 13.92 3.12 16.68
N ASN A 210 13.29 4.27 16.43
CA ASN A 210 13.49 5.49 17.20
C ASN A 210 12.31 5.80 18.14
N GLN A 211 11.29 4.94 18.20
CA GLN A 211 10.17 5.10 19.13
C GLN A 211 10.63 4.90 20.58
N THR A 212 9.94 5.57 21.49
CA THR A 212 10.15 5.55 22.93
C THR A 212 8.95 4.89 23.63
N PRO A 213 9.00 4.61 24.94
CA PRO A 213 7.85 4.08 25.68
C PRO A 213 6.57 4.95 25.63
N GLU A 214 6.70 6.22 25.24
CA GLU A 214 5.57 7.15 25.08
C GLU A 214 4.85 6.98 23.72
N ASP A 215 5.50 6.29 22.79
CA ASP A 215 4.98 6.02 21.45
C ASP A 215 4.29 4.65 21.40
N ILE A 216 3.49 4.41 20.38
CA ILE A 216 2.72 3.16 20.29
C ILE A 216 3.06 2.43 18.97
N CYS A 217 3.34 1.13 19.09
CA CYS A 217 3.46 0.24 17.94
C CYS A 217 2.29 -0.76 17.92
N VAL A 218 1.51 -0.74 16.85
CA VAL A 218 0.37 -1.64 16.63
C VAL A 218 0.83 -2.88 15.89
N LEU A 219 0.61 -4.07 16.46
CA LEU A 219 1.09 -5.35 15.94
C LEU A 219 -0.03 -6.38 15.78
N ASN A 220 0.13 -7.28 14.83
CA ASN A 220 -0.79 -8.40 14.61
C ASN A 220 -0.49 -9.55 15.56
N TYR A 221 -1.45 -9.89 16.42
CA TYR A 221 -1.30 -11.03 17.35
C TYR A 221 -1.35 -12.38 16.63
N GLU A 222 -1.96 -12.47 15.44
CA GLU A 222 -2.06 -13.71 14.68
C GLU A 222 -0.77 -14.07 13.93
N ASP A 223 0.11 -13.09 13.69
CA ASP A 223 1.38 -13.27 13.01
C ASP A 223 2.51 -13.51 14.01
N GLU A 224 3.21 -14.66 13.88
CA GLU A 224 4.26 -15.06 14.82
C GLU A 224 5.44 -14.10 14.84
N GLU A 225 5.82 -13.58 13.66
CA GLU A 225 6.97 -12.67 13.55
C GLU A 225 6.66 -11.32 14.20
N THR A 226 5.45 -10.79 14.00
CA THR A 226 5.06 -9.53 14.67
C THR A 226 4.93 -9.69 16.18
N ARG A 227 4.49 -10.86 16.69
CA ARG A 227 4.53 -11.12 18.15
C ARG A 227 5.95 -11.09 18.71
N LYS A 228 6.92 -11.70 17.99
CA LYS A 228 8.34 -11.67 18.42
C LYS A 228 8.91 -10.25 18.43
N MET A 229 8.49 -9.38 17.49
CA MET A 229 8.93 -7.98 17.46
C MET A 229 8.55 -7.21 18.73
N ALA A 230 7.45 -7.58 19.40
CA ALA A 230 6.99 -6.92 20.63
C ALA A 230 8.03 -6.93 21.74
N ASP A 231 8.83 -7.99 21.83
CA ASP A 231 9.87 -8.14 22.84
C ASP A 231 11.13 -7.29 22.55
N GLU A 232 11.28 -6.82 21.29
CA GLU A 232 12.44 -6.04 20.86
C GLU A 232 12.16 -4.52 20.83
N PHE A 233 10.89 -4.09 20.83
CA PHE A 233 10.53 -2.69 20.71
C PHE A 233 10.52 -1.96 22.07
N GLN A 234 10.99 -0.71 22.06
CA GLN A 234 10.87 0.17 23.22
C GLN A 234 9.49 0.83 23.32
N ALA A 235 8.79 0.96 22.21
CA ALA A 235 7.44 1.50 22.15
C ALA A 235 6.44 0.66 22.94
N SER A 236 5.41 1.27 23.46
CA SER A 236 4.24 0.57 24.01
C SER A 236 3.54 -0.22 22.88
N VAL A 237 3.34 -1.53 23.09
CA VAL A 237 2.73 -2.39 22.09
C VAL A 237 1.23 -2.51 22.30
N LEU A 238 0.46 -2.32 21.24
CA LEU A 238 -0.98 -2.56 21.17
C LEU A 238 -1.25 -3.63 20.10
N PHE A 239 -1.81 -4.77 20.50
CA PHE A 239 -2.13 -5.85 19.55
C PHE A 239 -3.51 -5.72 18.95
N PHE A 240 -3.64 -6.18 17.69
CA PHE A 240 -4.92 -6.54 17.10
C PHE A 240 -4.99 -8.04 16.80
N SER A 241 -6.21 -8.62 16.85
CA SER A 241 -6.41 -10.05 16.66
C SER A 241 -7.77 -10.36 16.01
N SER A 242 -7.76 -11.18 14.97
CA SER A 242 -8.97 -11.67 14.32
C SER A 242 -9.47 -13.01 14.88
N LYS A 243 -8.69 -13.70 15.74
CA LYS A 243 -9.00 -15.04 16.24
C LYS A 243 -9.04 -15.15 17.78
N HIS A 244 -8.32 -14.25 18.48
CA HIS A 244 -8.19 -14.31 19.92
C HIS A 244 -8.77 -13.08 20.60
N LYS A 245 -9.53 -13.30 21.69
CA LYS A 245 -9.89 -12.21 22.60
C LYS A 245 -8.66 -11.75 23.36
N LEU A 246 -8.36 -10.46 23.27
CA LEU A 246 -7.23 -9.85 23.94
C LEU A 246 -7.66 -9.25 25.28
N GLU A 247 -6.77 -9.33 26.30
CA GLU A 247 -6.98 -8.61 27.56
C GLU A 247 -6.88 -7.10 27.38
N GLN A 248 -6.07 -6.65 26.41
CA GLN A 248 -5.86 -5.28 25.99
C GLN A 248 -5.55 -5.25 24.49
N GLY A 249 -6.15 -4.33 23.73
CA GLY A 249 -5.95 -4.25 22.27
C GLY A 249 -7.26 -4.06 21.52
N ILE A 250 -7.26 -4.50 20.27
CA ILE A 250 -8.47 -4.56 19.46
C ILE A 250 -8.65 -5.99 18.93
N TYR A 251 -9.86 -6.52 18.97
CA TYR A 251 -10.08 -7.90 18.57
C TYR A 251 -11.48 -8.13 18.01
N LEU A 252 -11.61 -9.22 17.27
CA LEU A 252 -12.88 -9.71 16.76
C LEU A 252 -13.52 -10.64 17.81
N ASP A 253 -14.75 -10.33 18.26
CA ASP A 253 -15.56 -11.15 19.11
C ASP A 253 -16.86 -11.54 18.40
N GLY A 254 -16.87 -12.71 17.78
CA GLY A 254 -17.93 -13.07 16.86
C GLY A 254 -17.94 -12.14 15.63
N GLU A 255 -18.96 -11.30 15.51
CA GLU A 255 -19.03 -10.27 14.46
C GLU A 255 -18.59 -8.87 14.95
N ASP A 256 -18.37 -8.70 16.24
CA ASP A 256 -18.08 -7.39 16.85
C ASP A 256 -16.58 -7.10 16.82
N ILE A 257 -16.19 -5.96 16.28
CA ILE A 257 -14.84 -5.39 16.41
C ILE A 257 -14.82 -4.59 17.71
N VAL A 258 -14.05 -5.09 18.69
CA VAL A 258 -14.02 -4.57 20.06
C VAL A 258 -12.68 -3.92 20.35
N TYR A 259 -12.67 -2.66 20.76
CA TYR A 259 -11.50 -1.95 21.25
C TYR A 259 -11.48 -1.94 22.78
N LYS A 260 -10.40 -2.44 23.37
CA LYS A 260 -10.18 -2.52 24.83
C LYS A 260 -8.85 -1.86 25.16
N PRO A 261 -8.82 -0.58 25.53
CA PRO A 261 -7.57 0.18 25.75
C PRO A 261 -6.74 -0.30 26.94
N GLU A 262 -7.39 -0.84 27.96
CA GLU A 262 -6.77 -1.28 29.24
C GLU A 262 -7.40 -2.57 29.74
N LYS A 263 -6.63 -3.38 30.47
CA LYS A 263 -7.08 -4.70 30.99
C LYS A 263 -8.31 -4.59 31.90
N GLU A 264 -8.33 -3.56 32.73
CA GLU A 264 -9.36 -3.34 33.77
C GLU A 264 -10.63 -2.67 33.22
N LYS A 265 -10.60 -2.11 32.01
CA LYS A 265 -11.75 -1.48 31.36
C LYS A 265 -12.55 -2.49 30.54
N GLU A 266 -13.85 -2.25 30.43
CA GLU A 266 -14.70 -2.95 29.48
C GLU A 266 -14.31 -2.54 28.04
N GLY A 267 -14.43 -3.50 27.12
CA GLY A 267 -14.24 -3.24 25.71
C GLY A 267 -15.41 -2.46 25.11
N THR A 268 -15.10 -1.56 24.18
CA THR A 268 -16.12 -0.80 23.41
C THR A 268 -16.26 -1.42 22.02
N VAL A 269 -17.47 -1.76 21.61
CA VAL A 269 -17.76 -2.21 20.27
C VAL A 269 -17.67 -1.04 19.31
N ILE A 270 -16.76 -1.11 18.36
CA ILE A 270 -16.60 -0.08 17.32
C ILE A 270 -17.65 -0.29 16.21
N CYS A 271 -17.75 -1.49 15.66
CA CYS A 271 -18.75 -1.85 14.65
C CYS A 271 -18.86 -3.38 14.54
N LYS A 272 -19.85 -3.83 13.76
CA LYS A 272 -19.95 -5.24 13.32
C LYS A 272 -19.29 -5.41 11.95
N THR A 273 -18.73 -6.59 11.70
CA THR A 273 -18.16 -6.92 10.39
C THR A 273 -19.17 -6.83 9.26
N GLY A 274 -20.44 -7.17 9.52
CA GLY A 274 -21.54 -7.05 8.56
C GLY A 274 -21.95 -5.61 8.22
N GLU A 275 -21.52 -4.61 9.01
CA GLU A 275 -21.74 -3.18 8.73
C GLU A 275 -20.64 -2.60 7.80
N LEU A 276 -19.52 -3.33 7.61
CA LEU A 276 -18.38 -2.87 6.80
C LEU A 276 -18.67 -3.04 5.30
N GLN A 277 -18.22 -2.07 4.50
CA GLN A 277 -18.32 -2.16 3.05
C GLN A 277 -17.14 -2.92 2.42
N ILE A 278 -16.06 -3.17 3.18
CA ILE A 278 -14.91 -3.98 2.76
C ILE A 278 -14.99 -5.38 3.37
N LEU A 279 -14.73 -6.40 2.56
CA LEU A 279 -15.00 -7.79 2.89
C LEU A 279 -13.73 -8.58 3.19
N GLY A 280 -13.90 -9.63 4.01
CA GLY A 280 -12.87 -10.64 4.29
C GLY A 280 -12.08 -10.36 5.56
N VAL A 281 -11.64 -11.44 6.23
CA VAL A 281 -10.91 -11.37 7.52
C VAL A 281 -9.69 -10.49 7.45
N HIS A 282 -8.92 -10.55 6.35
CA HIS A 282 -7.75 -9.69 6.14
C HIS A 282 -8.11 -8.19 6.13
N ASN A 283 -9.30 -7.81 5.64
CA ASN A 283 -9.77 -6.44 5.70
C ASN A 283 -10.27 -6.07 7.10
N TYR A 284 -10.85 -7.01 7.84
CA TYR A 284 -11.19 -6.77 9.26
C TYR A 284 -9.92 -6.52 10.09
N GLU A 285 -8.82 -7.23 9.79
CA GLU A 285 -7.50 -6.97 10.39
C GLU A 285 -6.97 -5.59 10.01
N ASN A 286 -7.10 -5.17 8.74
CA ASN A 286 -6.73 -3.84 8.29
C ASN A 286 -7.55 -2.73 9.01
N VAL A 287 -8.86 -2.96 9.19
CA VAL A 287 -9.73 -2.06 9.96
C VAL A 287 -9.27 -1.99 11.41
N MET A 288 -9.06 -3.14 12.05
CA MET A 288 -8.60 -3.19 13.45
C MET A 288 -7.27 -2.46 13.65
N ALA A 289 -6.32 -2.62 12.74
CA ALA A 289 -5.06 -1.89 12.77
C ALA A 289 -5.25 -0.37 12.65
N ALA A 290 -6.07 0.09 11.70
CA ALA A 290 -6.36 1.52 11.52
C ALA A 290 -7.10 2.12 12.72
N VAL A 291 -8.09 1.39 13.28
CA VAL A 291 -8.82 1.79 14.50
C VAL A 291 -7.86 1.88 15.69
N ALA A 292 -7.01 0.86 15.90
CA ALA A 292 -6.03 0.87 16.98
C ALA A 292 -5.08 2.06 16.88
N MET A 293 -4.56 2.36 15.69
CA MET A 293 -3.68 3.51 15.47
C MET A 293 -4.39 4.84 15.71
N ALA A 294 -5.60 5.01 15.21
CA ALA A 294 -6.37 6.23 15.39
C ALA A 294 -6.75 6.47 16.85
N ALA A 295 -7.20 5.43 17.56
CA ALA A 295 -7.54 5.49 18.97
C ALA A 295 -6.28 5.77 19.83
N ALA A 296 -5.15 5.12 19.52
CA ALA A 296 -3.86 5.35 20.17
C ALA A 296 -3.36 6.79 19.97
N TYR A 297 -3.66 7.41 18.83
CA TYR A 297 -3.36 8.83 18.55
C TYR A 297 -4.37 9.80 19.19
N GLY A 298 -5.39 9.31 19.87
CA GLY A 298 -6.37 10.13 20.59
C GLY A 298 -7.51 10.67 19.71
N VAL A 299 -7.90 9.93 18.68
CA VAL A 299 -9.12 10.24 17.91
C VAL A 299 -10.35 9.72 18.65
N ASP A 300 -11.41 10.48 18.69
CA ASP A 300 -12.68 10.11 19.30
C ASP A 300 -13.28 8.86 18.61
N LEU A 301 -13.79 7.90 19.41
CA LEU A 301 -14.30 6.63 18.91
C LEU A 301 -15.52 6.78 18.00
N ASP A 302 -16.35 7.81 18.18
CA ASP A 302 -17.49 8.07 17.31
C ASP A 302 -17.05 8.55 15.93
N VAL A 303 -15.96 9.34 15.85
CA VAL A 303 -15.34 9.75 14.58
C VAL A 303 -14.73 8.53 13.88
N ILE A 304 -14.03 7.69 14.62
CA ILE A 304 -13.46 6.44 14.11
C ILE A 304 -14.59 5.56 13.52
N ARG A 305 -15.63 5.28 14.31
CA ARG A 305 -16.77 4.46 13.88
C ARG A 305 -17.41 4.99 12.60
N LYS A 306 -17.74 6.27 12.54
CA LYS A 306 -18.36 6.90 11.36
C LYS A 306 -17.48 6.75 10.12
N SER A 307 -16.18 6.96 10.26
CA SER A 307 -15.22 6.85 9.15
C SER A 307 -15.10 5.42 8.66
N VAL A 308 -15.01 4.44 9.58
CA VAL A 308 -14.92 3.01 9.26
C VAL A 308 -16.16 2.52 8.50
N LEU A 309 -17.36 2.90 8.93
CA LEU A 309 -18.62 2.52 8.28
C LEU A 309 -18.82 3.18 6.91
N ALA A 310 -18.23 4.35 6.69
CA ALA A 310 -18.30 5.06 5.42
C ALA A 310 -17.23 4.60 4.40
N PHE A 311 -16.20 3.88 4.85
CA PHE A 311 -15.05 3.51 4.02
C PHE A 311 -15.40 2.41 3.03
N LYS A 312 -15.33 2.73 1.74
CA LYS A 312 -15.68 1.82 0.63
C LYS A 312 -14.54 0.93 0.14
N GLY A 313 -13.36 1.03 0.76
CA GLY A 313 -12.16 0.35 0.32
C GLY A 313 -11.22 1.25 -0.47
N VAL A 314 -10.13 0.65 -0.96
CA VAL A 314 -9.17 1.31 -1.85
C VAL A 314 -9.69 1.17 -3.26
N GLU A 315 -9.66 2.25 -4.01
CA GLU A 315 -10.08 2.28 -5.40
C GLU A 315 -9.42 1.16 -6.22
N HIS A 316 -10.21 0.45 -6.99
CA HIS A 316 -9.82 -0.71 -7.80
C HIS A 316 -9.33 -1.95 -7.03
N ARG A 317 -9.50 -2.01 -5.70
CA ARG A 317 -9.11 -3.19 -4.88
C ARG A 317 -10.30 -3.68 -4.06
N ILE A 318 -11.05 -4.64 -4.60
CA ILE A 318 -12.30 -5.18 -4.02
C ILE A 318 -13.21 -4.02 -3.55
N GLU A 319 -13.16 -2.93 -4.33
CA GLU A 319 -13.88 -1.69 -4.07
C GLU A 319 -15.39 -1.94 -4.23
N TYR A 320 -16.17 -1.65 -3.20
CA TYR A 320 -17.61 -1.61 -3.34
C TYR A 320 -18.02 -0.46 -4.24
N VAL A 321 -18.70 -0.75 -5.34
CA VAL A 321 -19.16 0.27 -6.30
C VAL A 321 -20.59 0.68 -5.99
N ALA A 322 -21.52 -0.26 -6.08
CA ALA A 322 -22.94 -0.03 -5.82
C ALA A 322 -23.69 -1.35 -5.61
N GLU A 323 -24.89 -1.26 -5.06
CA GLU A 323 -25.92 -2.30 -5.14
C GLU A 323 -27.01 -1.85 -6.10
N LYS A 324 -27.32 -2.67 -7.10
CA LYS A 324 -28.34 -2.43 -8.09
C LYS A 324 -29.26 -3.66 -8.20
N ASN A 325 -30.55 -3.48 -8.03
CA ASN A 325 -31.55 -4.57 -8.11
C ASN A 325 -31.22 -5.76 -7.19
N GLY A 326 -30.63 -5.52 -6.02
CA GLY A 326 -30.22 -6.57 -5.08
C GLY A 326 -28.93 -7.31 -5.46
N VAL A 327 -28.20 -6.85 -6.48
CA VAL A 327 -26.88 -7.35 -6.90
C VAL A 327 -25.82 -6.36 -6.47
N VAL A 328 -24.75 -6.84 -5.83
CA VAL A 328 -23.62 -5.99 -5.40
C VAL A 328 -22.48 -6.07 -6.39
N TYR A 329 -21.92 -4.94 -6.75
CA TYR A 329 -20.83 -4.82 -7.71
C TYR A 329 -19.53 -4.42 -7.02
N TYR A 330 -18.47 -5.23 -7.25
CA TYR A 330 -17.12 -4.99 -6.71
C TYR A 330 -16.10 -4.81 -7.82
N ASN A 331 -15.27 -3.78 -7.68
CA ASN A 331 -14.17 -3.46 -8.59
C ASN A 331 -12.83 -3.88 -7.97
N ASP A 332 -12.24 -4.95 -8.49
CA ASP A 332 -10.88 -5.41 -8.18
C ASP A 332 -10.01 -5.40 -9.44
N SER A 333 -10.13 -4.34 -10.23
CA SER A 333 -9.35 -4.18 -11.47
C SER A 333 -7.83 -4.23 -11.24
N LYS A 334 -7.36 -3.95 -10.02
CA LYS A 334 -5.97 -4.10 -9.57
C LYS A 334 -5.53 -5.56 -9.39
N GLY A 335 -6.43 -6.51 -9.41
CA GLY A 335 -6.17 -7.96 -9.46
C GLY A 335 -5.59 -8.38 -10.81
N THR A 336 -4.37 -7.93 -11.13
CA THR A 336 -3.70 -8.07 -12.45
C THR A 336 -2.86 -9.33 -12.58
N ASN A 337 -2.95 -10.26 -11.65
CA ASN A 337 -2.31 -11.57 -11.62
C ASN A 337 -3.17 -12.57 -10.81
N PRO A 338 -2.93 -13.89 -10.95
CA PRO A 338 -3.70 -14.92 -10.26
C PRO A 338 -3.70 -14.78 -8.74
N ASP A 339 -2.55 -14.51 -8.11
CA ASP A 339 -2.44 -14.39 -6.64
C ASP A 339 -3.32 -13.27 -6.05
N ALA A 340 -3.39 -12.14 -6.74
CA ALA A 340 -4.25 -11.04 -6.34
C ALA A 340 -5.73 -11.40 -6.50
N ALA A 341 -6.09 -12.05 -7.62
CA ALA A 341 -7.47 -12.44 -7.92
C ALA A 341 -7.98 -13.57 -7.01
N ILE A 342 -7.12 -14.47 -6.53
CA ILE A 342 -7.45 -15.45 -5.47
C ILE A 342 -8.00 -14.73 -4.23
N LYS A 343 -7.32 -13.68 -3.78
CA LYS A 343 -7.76 -12.87 -2.63
C LYS A 343 -9.09 -12.18 -2.90
N GLY A 344 -9.32 -11.71 -4.13
CA GLY A 344 -10.58 -11.14 -4.57
C GLY A 344 -11.74 -12.12 -4.39
N ILE A 345 -11.60 -13.35 -4.89
CA ILE A 345 -12.63 -14.39 -4.77
C ILE A 345 -12.81 -14.87 -3.34
N GLN A 346 -11.73 -15.06 -2.59
CA GLN A 346 -11.80 -15.47 -1.19
C GLN A 346 -12.57 -14.48 -0.32
N ALA A 347 -12.53 -13.20 -0.63
CA ALA A 347 -13.26 -12.16 0.07
C ALA A 347 -14.78 -12.18 -0.20
N MET A 348 -15.23 -12.81 -1.28
CA MET A 348 -16.67 -12.87 -1.59
C MET A 348 -17.44 -13.75 -0.58
N ASN A 349 -18.57 -13.23 -0.12
CA ASN A 349 -19.46 -13.86 0.87
C ASN A 349 -20.84 -14.24 0.29
N ARG A 350 -20.99 -14.17 -1.03
CA ARG A 350 -22.22 -14.48 -1.75
C ARG A 350 -21.91 -15.11 -3.13
N PRO A 351 -22.88 -15.76 -3.79
CA PRO A 351 -22.68 -16.27 -5.14
C PRO A 351 -22.19 -15.16 -6.07
N THR A 352 -21.14 -15.43 -6.85
CA THR A 352 -20.41 -14.41 -7.59
C THR A 352 -20.38 -14.71 -9.08
N ILE A 353 -20.63 -13.70 -9.92
CA ILE A 353 -20.31 -13.69 -11.33
C ILE A 353 -18.98 -12.95 -11.47
N LEU A 354 -17.98 -13.66 -11.97
CA LEU A 354 -16.60 -13.19 -12.01
C LEU A 354 -16.21 -12.76 -13.43
N ILE A 355 -15.69 -11.56 -13.59
CA ILE A 355 -15.08 -11.11 -14.84
C ILE A 355 -13.58 -11.36 -14.76
N GLY A 356 -13.07 -12.21 -15.67
CA GLY A 356 -11.68 -12.62 -15.76
C GLY A 356 -11.05 -12.40 -17.14
N GLY A 357 -9.71 -12.51 -17.21
CA GLY A 357 -8.96 -12.43 -18.46
C GLY A 357 -8.40 -11.04 -18.77
N GLY A 358 -7.63 -10.96 -19.83
CA GLY A 358 -6.92 -9.76 -20.26
C GLY A 358 -5.66 -10.08 -21.06
N TYR A 359 -4.55 -9.36 -20.78
CA TYR A 359 -3.27 -9.54 -21.44
C TYR A 359 -2.53 -10.77 -20.89
N ASP A 360 -1.95 -11.56 -21.80
CA ASP A 360 -1.17 -12.75 -21.47
C ASP A 360 0.23 -12.38 -20.95
N LYS A 361 0.51 -12.79 -19.72
CA LYS A 361 1.84 -12.74 -19.09
C LYS A 361 2.45 -14.13 -18.92
N GLN A 362 1.93 -15.13 -19.61
CA GLN A 362 2.30 -16.54 -19.48
C GLN A 362 2.02 -17.07 -18.06
N SER A 363 0.90 -16.64 -17.48
CA SER A 363 0.47 -17.08 -16.16
C SER A 363 -0.25 -18.43 -16.24
N ASP A 364 -0.14 -19.21 -15.16
CA ASP A 364 -0.97 -20.39 -14.87
C ASP A 364 -2.17 -19.95 -14.03
N PHE A 365 -3.38 -20.43 -14.36
CA PHE A 365 -4.61 -20.02 -13.69
C PHE A 365 -5.25 -21.14 -12.84
N HIS A 366 -4.64 -22.33 -12.78
CA HIS A 366 -5.22 -23.48 -12.05
C HIS A 366 -5.49 -23.18 -10.58
N GLU A 367 -4.53 -22.60 -9.86
CA GLU A 367 -4.72 -22.24 -8.44
C GLU A 367 -5.84 -21.21 -8.24
N TRP A 368 -5.93 -20.23 -9.14
CA TRP A 368 -6.99 -19.24 -9.11
C TRP A 368 -8.37 -19.88 -9.30
N ILE A 369 -8.51 -20.77 -10.28
CA ILE A 369 -9.76 -21.48 -10.55
C ILE A 369 -10.14 -22.39 -9.39
N GLN A 370 -9.17 -23.13 -8.83
CA GLN A 370 -9.39 -23.98 -7.65
C GLN A 370 -9.83 -23.18 -6.42
N SER A 371 -9.44 -21.89 -6.33
CA SER A 371 -9.85 -21.01 -5.23
C SER A 371 -11.32 -20.56 -5.28
N PHE A 372 -12.06 -20.90 -6.34
CA PHE A 372 -13.48 -20.53 -6.48
C PHE A 372 -14.35 -21.15 -5.38
N ASP A 373 -14.04 -22.34 -4.91
CA ASP A 373 -14.66 -22.99 -3.75
C ASP A 373 -16.20 -22.87 -3.74
N GLY A 374 -16.82 -23.09 -4.92
CA GLY A 374 -18.26 -23.01 -5.11
C GLY A 374 -18.88 -21.60 -5.06
N LYS A 375 -18.08 -20.55 -4.86
CA LYS A 375 -18.55 -19.14 -4.82
C LYS A 375 -18.84 -18.59 -6.20
N VAL A 376 -18.05 -18.98 -7.22
CA VAL A 376 -18.21 -18.49 -8.61
C VAL A 376 -19.29 -19.31 -9.30
N ARG A 377 -20.35 -18.64 -9.74
CA ARG A 377 -21.43 -19.24 -10.54
C ARG A 377 -21.15 -19.23 -12.03
N TYR A 378 -20.60 -18.11 -12.51
CA TYR A 378 -20.21 -17.90 -13.89
C TYR A 378 -18.88 -17.17 -13.95
N LEU A 379 -18.03 -17.59 -14.89
CA LEU A 379 -16.77 -16.90 -15.22
C LEU A 379 -16.92 -16.28 -16.62
N VAL A 380 -17.03 -14.96 -16.68
CA VAL A 380 -17.12 -14.21 -17.91
C VAL A 380 -15.72 -13.75 -18.32
N LEU A 381 -15.24 -14.22 -19.47
CA LEU A 381 -13.85 -14.10 -19.90
C LEU A 381 -13.67 -13.15 -21.07
N ILE A 382 -12.66 -12.30 -20.98
CA ILE A 382 -12.30 -11.30 -22.00
C ILE A 382 -10.79 -11.35 -22.33
N GLY A 383 -10.43 -10.69 -23.42
CA GLY A 383 -9.02 -10.47 -23.80
C GLY A 383 -8.29 -11.71 -24.32
N ALA A 384 -6.97 -11.59 -24.43
CA ALA A 384 -6.13 -12.60 -25.10
C ALA A 384 -6.05 -13.95 -24.38
N THR A 385 -6.32 -13.97 -23.07
CA THR A 385 -6.23 -15.20 -22.23
C THR A 385 -7.53 -15.97 -22.11
N LYS A 386 -8.63 -15.51 -22.72
CA LYS A 386 -9.98 -16.08 -22.50
C LYS A 386 -10.08 -17.56 -22.83
N GLU A 387 -9.50 -18.02 -23.96
CA GLU A 387 -9.52 -19.42 -24.38
C GLU A 387 -8.59 -20.30 -23.53
N GLN A 388 -7.45 -19.75 -23.07
CA GLN A 388 -6.55 -20.45 -22.15
C GLN A 388 -7.26 -20.69 -20.81
N ILE A 389 -7.83 -19.65 -20.22
CA ILE A 389 -8.52 -19.74 -18.92
C ILE A 389 -9.70 -20.70 -19.02
N GLN A 390 -10.49 -20.67 -20.09
CA GLN A 390 -11.60 -21.61 -20.29
C GLN A 390 -11.14 -23.06 -20.31
N ARG A 391 -10.02 -23.35 -20.99
CA ARG A 391 -9.43 -24.69 -21.04
C ARG A 391 -8.96 -25.14 -19.65
N GLU A 392 -8.19 -24.30 -18.94
CA GLU A 392 -7.72 -24.61 -17.59
C GLU A 392 -8.87 -24.72 -16.58
N ALA A 393 -9.95 -23.95 -16.76
CA ALA A 393 -11.17 -24.09 -15.96
C ALA A 393 -11.82 -25.47 -16.17
N ALA A 394 -11.92 -25.94 -17.39
CA ALA A 394 -12.44 -27.26 -17.68
C ALA A 394 -11.56 -28.37 -17.09
N GLU A 395 -10.24 -28.23 -17.10
CA GLU A 395 -9.27 -29.14 -16.45
C GLU A 395 -9.46 -29.19 -14.93
N CYS A 396 -9.84 -28.07 -14.31
CA CYS A 396 -10.22 -27.98 -12.89
C CYS A 396 -11.66 -28.39 -12.59
N GLY A 397 -12.47 -28.79 -13.59
CA GLY A 397 -13.86 -29.21 -13.44
C GLY A 397 -14.86 -28.05 -13.38
N PHE A 398 -14.46 -26.83 -13.74
CA PHE A 398 -15.34 -25.66 -13.83
C PHE A 398 -15.72 -25.41 -15.30
N HIS A 399 -17.04 -25.48 -15.62
CA HIS A 399 -17.53 -25.46 -17.00
C HIS A 399 -18.39 -24.21 -17.33
N ASP A 400 -18.78 -23.42 -16.33
CA ASP A 400 -19.66 -22.27 -16.51
C ASP A 400 -18.87 -21.01 -16.93
N CYS A 401 -18.12 -21.15 -18.06
CA CYS A 401 -17.33 -20.10 -18.69
C CYS A 401 -18.05 -19.50 -19.89
N ILE A 402 -18.07 -18.17 -19.99
CA ILE A 402 -18.69 -17.43 -21.09
C ILE A 402 -17.62 -16.47 -21.68
N LEU A 403 -17.31 -16.63 -22.97
CA LEU A 403 -16.31 -15.83 -23.67
C LEU A 403 -17.00 -14.63 -24.32
N LYS A 404 -16.37 -13.45 -24.17
CA LYS A 404 -16.81 -12.22 -24.80
C LYS A 404 -15.65 -11.51 -25.49
N ASP A 405 -15.97 -10.74 -26.53
CA ASP A 405 -14.96 -10.03 -27.32
C ASP A 405 -14.70 -8.63 -26.77
N THR A 406 -15.72 -7.99 -26.19
CA THR A 406 -15.62 -6.65 -25.62
C THR A 406 -15.91 -6.66 -24.12
N PHE A 407 -15.43 -5.60 -23.44
CA PHE A 407 -15.70 -5.41 -22.01
C PHE A 407 -17.18 -5.08 -21.76
N GLU A 408 -17.78 -4.32 -22.65
CA GLU A 408 -19.21 -3.96 -22.58
C GLU A 408 -20.09 -5.21 -22.67
N GLU A 409 -19.86 -6.10 -23.65
CA GLU A 409 -20.58 -7.38 -23.76
C GLU A 409 -20.42 -8.26 -22.51
N ALA A 410 -19.24 -8.22 -21.88
CA ALA A 410 -19.02 -8.95 -20.63
C ALA A 410 -19.84 -8.38 -19.47
N LEU A 411 -19.93 -7.05 -19.38
CA LEU A 411 -20.73 -6.37 -18.36
C LEU A 411 -22.23 -6.62 -18.58
N ASP A 412 -22.74 -6.51 -19.81
CA ASP A 412 -24.14 -6.83 -20.14
C ASP A 412 -24.48 -8.26 -19.77
N THR A 413 -23.57 -9.21 -20.08
CA THR A 413 -23.75 -10.62 -19.72
C THR A 413 -23.79 -10.82 -18.20
N CYS A 414 -22.95 -10.12 -17.44
CA CYS A 414 -23.00 -10.20 -15.97
C CYS A 414 -24.34 -9.68 -15.42
N VAL A 415 -24.87 -8.58 -15.97
CA VAL A 415 -26.17 -8.04 -15.56
C VAL A 415 -27.31 -9.00 -15.88
N GLU A 416 -27.31 -9.63 -17.06
CA GLU A 416 -28.33 -10.60 -17.48
C GLU A 416 -28.34 -11.87 -16.61
N LEU A 417 -27.18 -12.34 -16.16
CA LEU A 417 -27.01 -13.57 -15.36
C LEU A 417 -27.24 -13.35 -13.87
N ALA A 418 -27.04 -12.12 -13.39
CA ALA A 418 -27.10 -11.80 -11.98
C ALA A 418 -28.55 -11.88 -11.43
N ARG A 419 -28.65 -12.35 -10.20
CA ARG A 419 -29.92 -12.44 -9.45
C ARG A 419 -29.80 -11.66 -8.15
N PRO A 420 -30.89 -11.15 -7.58
CA PRO A 420 -30.84 -10.57 -6.24
C PRO A 420 -30.15 -11.51 -5.23
N GLY A 421 -29.19 -10.98 -4.50
CA GLY A 421 -28.33 -11.74 -3.58
C GLY A 421 -26.96 -12.14 -4.17
N ASP A 422 -26.75 -12.01 -5.47
CA ASP A 422 -25.44 -12.25 -6.11
C ASP A 422 -24.49 -11.06 -5.96
N ALA A 423 -23.20 -11.30 -6.25
CA ALA A 423 -22.22 -10.28 -6.53
C ALA A 423 -21.72 -10.37 -7.98
N VAL A 424 -21.35 -9.23 -8.57
CA VAL A 424 -20.54 -9.15 -9.77
C VAL A 424 -19.18 -8.61 -9.38
N LEU A 425 -18.13 -9.37 -9.64
CA LEU A 425 -16.74 -9.03 -9.30
C LEU A 425 -15.89 -8.89 -10.55
N LEU A 426 -15.33 -7.71 -10.77
CA LEU A 426 -14.23 -7.51 -11.72
C LEU A 426 -12.92 -7.84 -11.00
N SER A 427 -12.39 -9.06 -11.16
CA SER A 427 -11.07 -9.47 -10.63
C SER A 427 -10.35 -10.33 -11.68
N PRO A 428 -9.69 -9.66 -12.64
CA PRO A 428 -9.36 -10.24 -13.94
C PRO A 428 -8.27 -11.31 -13.94
N ALA A 429 -7.46 -11.43 -12.88
CA ALA A 429 -6.23 -12.25 -12.83
C ALA A 429 -5.17 -11.91 -13.91
N CYS A 430 -5.45 -10.90 -14.74
CA CYS A 430 -4.65 -10.50 -15.90
C CYS A 430 -4.43 -9.00 -15.97
N ALA A 431 -3.30 -8.59 -16.57
CA ALA A 431 -3.08 -7.18 -16.88
C ALA A 431 -4.13 -6.65 -17.87
N SER A 432 -4.37 -5.34 -17.84
CA SER A 432 -5.38 -4.67 -18.66
C SER A 432 -4.91 -4.36 -20.09
N TRP A 433 -3.61 -4.48 -20.35
CA TRP A 433 -3.01 -4.11 -21.64
C TRP A 433 -3.65 -4.82 -22.84
N GLY A 434 -3.65 -4.16 -23.97
CA GLY A 434 -4.32 -4.67 -25.17
C GLY A 434 -5.80 -4.29 -25.27
N MET A 435 -6.49 -4.08 -24.15
CA MET A 435 -7.87 -3.58 -24.10
C MET A 435 -7.96 -2.18 -23.46
N PHE A 436 -7.10 -1.91 -22.44
CA PHE A 436 -7.06 -0.64 -21.72
C PHE A 436 -5.62 -0.16 -21.53
N PRO A 437 -5.38 1.15 -21.41
CA PRO A 437 -4.04 1.69 -21.14
C PRO A 437 -3.43 1.19 -19.82
N ASN A 438 -4.26 1.04 -18.78
CA ASN A 438 -3.88 0.61 -17.44
C ASN A 438 -5.09 0.00 -16.71
N TYR A 439 -4.88 -0.54 -15.49
CA TYR A 439 -5.96 -1.13 -14.69
C TYR A 439 -6.91 -0.08 -14.12
N GLU A 440 -6.44 1.14 -13.90
CA GLU A 440 -7.25 2.26 -13.45
C GLU A 440 -8.37 2.57 -14.45
N VAL A 441 -8.02 2.72 -15.73
CA VAL A 441 -9.01 2.97 -16.78
C VAL A 441 -10.02 1.83 -16.88
N ARG A 442 -9.57 0.57 -16.79
CA ARG A 442 -10.50 -0.59 -16.78
C ARG A 442 -11.47 -0.53 -15.60
N GLY A 443 -10.96 -0.17 -14.42
CA GLY A 443 -11.78 -0.03 -13.22
C GLY A 443 -12.76 1.14 -13.28
N GLU A 444 -12.34 2.28 -13.86
CA GLU A 444 -13.22 3.43 -14.07
C GLU A 444 -14.35 3.12 -15.05
N GLU A 445 -14.08 2.42 -16.15
CA GLU A 445 -15.12 1.99 -17.09
C GLU A 445 -16.11 1.03 -16.43
N PHE A 446 -15.64 0.12 -15.56
CA PHE A 446 -16.52 -0.71 -14.75
C PHE A 446 -17.43 0.12 -13.84
N LYS A 447 -16.87 1.07 -13.09
CA LYS A 447 -17.64 1.93 -12.18
C LYS A 447 -18.65 2.79 -12.93
N LYS A 448 -18.26 3.34 -14.07
CA LYS A 448 -19.12 4.15 -14.91
C LYS A 448 -20.32 3.35 -15.43
N TYR A 449 -20.07 2.13 -15.92
CA TYR A 449 -21.14 1.24 -16.37
C TYR A 449 -22.09 0.90 -15.23
N VAL A 450 -21.59 0.44 -14.09
CA VAL A 450 -22.40 0.06 -12.93
C VAL A 450 -23.24 1.23 -12.39
N ASN A 451 -22.67 2.44 -12.35
CA ASN A 451 -23.41 3.60 -11.87
C ASN A 451 -24.54 4.03 -12.85
N ALA A 452 -24.43 3.67 -14.12
CA ALA A 452 -25.45 3.95 -15.12
C ALA A 452 -26.62 2.95 -15.12
N LEU A 453 -26.51 1.78 -14.46
CA LEU A 453 -27.61 0.83 -14.21
C LEU A 453 -28.64 1.46 -13.26
#